data_00bc706400003c9a007092a770768daf
#
_entry.id   00bc706400003c9a007092a770768daf
#
_cell.length_a   1.000
_cell.length_b   1.000
_cell.length_c   1.000
_cell.angle_alpha   90.00
_cell.angle_beta   90.00
_cell.angle_gamma   90.00
#
_symmetry.space_group_name_H-M   'P 1'
#
loop_
_entity.id
_entity.type
_entity.pdbx_description
1 polymer ?
#
loop_
_entity_poly.entity_id
_entity_poly.type
_entity_poly.pdbx_seq_one_letter_code
_entity_poly.pdbx_strand_id
1 'polypeptide(L)'
;MEQTPAFAGLGCTDCGSVAPFDTVDGCPACGGRLEPTYEYDAVDPADLFGATAAGVGHWRFDALLPFPRTAAITAAEGSTPLVAADSLTEELGVGEVYIKDEGRNPTGTVYDRGMSLAVTAIAGHDDPEALEPLALASTGNSGQSAAAYAGRLGLRSYSFVPSRTAFSNKALINVHGGEMRVVGGRYPDAARAVDDQLATDYYSLQEFATPYRHEGAKTVAFELYADLGALPDVVFVPTSTGELIAGIATGFEELVEVGAVDETPTIVAVQPTSCGPIAAAFERGLDDPEPWAHPDTIIGELEVTDPAGGAEAVDALRRLDGEAVTVDDSDSLGSATTVARHEIVEMGPAGGAAAAGAWEWHEADAFSGDETVVLLNTESGAKSPDVLRSHLMGQGI
;
A
#
# COMPACT_ATOMS: atom_id res chain seq x y z
N MET A 1 -26.02 1.90 1.29
CA MET A 1 -25.39 0.56 1.11
C MET A 1 -25.43 -0.20 2.42
N GLU A 2 -25.54 -1.53 2.39
CA GLU A 2 -25.41 -2.38 3.58
C GLU A 2 -23.98 -2.33 4.10
N GLN A 3 -23.81 -2.25 5.41
CA GLN A 3 -22.52 -2.23 6.10
C GLN A 3 -22.35 -3.55 6.86
N THR A 4 -21.11 -3.92 7.17
CA THR A 4 -20.84 -5.11 7.98
C THR A 4 -21.24 -4.88 9.44
N PRO A 5 -21.59 -5.94 10.19
CA PRO A 5 -22.06 -5.78 11.58
C PRO A 5 -21.04 -5.15 12.52
N ALA A 6 -19.74 -5.36 12.28
CA ALA A 6 -18.67 -4.83 13.11
C ALA A 6 -18.32 -3.36 12.78
N PHE A 7 -18.66 -2.88 11.59
CA PHE A 7 -18.32 -1.50 11.23
C PHE A 7 -19.17 -0.48 11.98
N ALA A 8 -18.54 0.34 12.82
CA ALA A 8 -19.22 1.32 13.67
C ALA A 8 -19.41 2.70 12.99
N GLY A 9 -18.74 2.93 11.85
CA GLY A 9 -18.76 4.18 11.12
C GLY A 9 -17.36 4.77 10.92
N LEU A 10 -17.29 6.02 10.50
CA LEU A 10 -16.04 6.76 10.32
C LEU A 10 -15.74 7.60 11.56
N GLY A 11 -14.78 7.21 12.38
CA GLY A 11 -14.32 7.94 13.55
C GLY A 11 -13.38 9.08 13.18
N CYS A 12 -13.60 10.25 13.76
CA CYS A 12 -12.71 11.38 13.59
C CYS A 12 -11.48 11.27 14.49
N THR A 13 -10.28 11.36 13.91
CA THR A 13 -9.00 11.30 14.64
C THR A 13 -8.80 12.47 15.61
N ASP A 14 -9.41 13.64 15.33
CA ASP A 14 -9.19 14.86 16.11
C ASP A 14 -10.20 15.04 17.23
N CYS A 15 -11.49 14.76 17.00
CA CYS A 15 -12.55 15.05 17.96
C CYS A 15 -13.33 13.82 18.45
N GLY A 16 -13.07 12.64 17.90
CA GLY A 16 -13.72 11.38 18.28
C GLY A 16 -15.19 11.25 17.84
N SER A 17 -15.75 12.21 17.08
CA SER A 17 -17.11 12.05 16.55
C SER A 17 -17.15 10.99 15.46
N VAL A 18 -18.24 10.23 15.39
CA VAL A 18 -18.47 9.21 14.37
C VAL A 18 -19.39 9.78 13.28
N ALA A 19 -18.99 9.59 12.03
CA ALA A 19 -19.73 10.00 10.84
C ALA A 19 -20.18 8.77 10.02
N PRO A 20 -21.21 8.91 9.16
CA PRO A 20 -21.61 7.86 8.22
C PRO A 20 -20.52 7.52 7.19
N PHE A 21 -20.59 6.30 6.63
CA PHE A 21 -19.63 5.80 5.64
C PHE A 21 -19.50 6.67 4.38
N ASP A 22 -20.57 7.37 4.00
CA ASP A 22 -20.67 8.21 2.82
C ASP A 22 -20.28 9.69 3.07
N THR A 23 -19.65 9.95 4.22
CA THR A 23 -19.13 11.28 4.52
C THR A 23 -17.90 11.57 3.67
N VAL A 24 -17.93 12.70 2.96
CA VAL A 24 -16.80 13.25 2.18
C VAL A 24 -16.25 14.52 2.84
N ASP A 25 -15.07 14.96 2.43
CA ASP A 25 -14.43 16.21 2.87
C ASP A 25 -14.12 16.31 4.38
N GLY A 26 -13.93 15.16 5.05
CA GLY A 26 -13.54 15.09 6.45
C GLY A 26 -14.70 15.18 7.45
N CYS A 27 -14.36 15.33 8.72
CA CYS A 27 -15.31 15.29 9.82
C CYS A 27 -16.28 16.48 9.78
N PRO A 28 -17.61 16.26 9.77
CA PRO A 28 -18.60 17.32 9.75
C PRO A 28 -18.55 18.25 10.99
N ALA A 29 -17.98 17.78 12.10
CA ALA A 29 -17.90 18.54 13.35
C ALA A 29 -16.67 19.46 13.41
N CYS A 30 -15.51 19.04 12.89
CA CYS A 30 -14.25 19.79 13.05
C CYS A 30 -13.37 19.86 11.79
N GLY A 31 -13.72 19.17 10.71
CA GLY A 31 -12.93 19.07 9.48
C GLY A 31 -11.75 18.07 9.57
N GLY A 32 -11.58 17.40 10.71
CA GLY A 32 -10.50 16.43 10.91
C GLY A 32 -10.64 15.18 10.05
N ARG A 33 -9.58 14.38 10.01
CA ARG A 33 -9.55 13.14 9.21
C ARG A 33 -10.50 12.09 9.80
N LEU A 34 -11.08 11.29 8.91
CA LEU A 34 -11.99 10.21 9.24
C LEU A 34 -11.33 8.86 8.94
N GLU A 35 -11.47 7.92 9.88
CA GLU A 35 -10.95 6.55 9.78
C GLU A 35 -12.06 5.54 10.07
N PRO A 36 -12.10 4.38 9.40
CA PRO A 36 -13.03 3.30 9.72
C PRO A 36 -12.84 2.83 11.17
N THR A 37 -13.95 2.64 11.89
CA THR A 37 -13.92 2.14 13.26
C THR A 37 -14.78 0.90 13.38
N TYR A 38 -14.39 -0.01 14.28
CA TYR A 38 -15.03 -1.32 14.44
C TYR A 38 -15.31 -1.65 15.89
N GLU A 39 -16.39 -2.42 16.09
CA GLU A 39 -16.71 -3.09 17.34
C GLU A 39 -16.04 -4.48 17.34
N TYR A 40 -14.77 -4.57 17.71
CA TYR A 40 -13.95 -5.78 17.62
C TYR A 40 -14.51 -6.96 18.42
N ASP A 41 -15.17 -6.71 19.55
CA ASP A 41 -15.87 -7.73 20.36
C ASP A 41 -16.99 -8.46 19.57
N ALA A 42 -17.45 -7.89 18.46
CA ALA A 42 -18.46 -8.48 17.60
C ALA A 42 -17.88 -9.41 16.51
N VAL A 43 -16.55 -9.51 16.40
CA VAL A 43 -15.85 -10.30 15.38
C VAL A 43 -15.29 -11.58 15.99
N ASP A 44 -15.75 -12.73 15.49
CA ASP A 44 -15.10 -14.01 15.81
C ASP A 44 -13.95 -14.24 14.82
N PRO A 45 -12.71 -14.52 15.26
CA PRO A 45 -11.61 -14.88 14.34
C PRO A 45 -11.98 -16.02 13.37
N ALA A 46 -12.90 -16.91 13.75
CA ALA A 46 -13.40 -17.94 12.85
C ALA A 46 -14.20 -17.39 11.65
N ASP A 47 -14.77 -16.20 11.74
CA ASP A 47 -15.46 -15.54 10.62
C ASP A 47 -14.44 -15.00 9.59
N LEU A 48 -13.24 -14.64 10.05
CA LEU A 48 -12.14 -14.17 9.20
C LEU A 48 -11.36 -15.32 8.56
N PHE A 49 -11.05 -16.37 9.32
CA PHE A 49 -10.09 -17.42 8.94
C PHE A 49 -10.70 -18.83 8.85
N GLY A 50 -11.95 -18.99 9.22
CA GLY A 50 -12.64 -20.29 9.16
C GLY A 50 -13.10 -20.68 7.76
N ALA A 51 -13.67 -21.89 7.64
CA ALA A 51 -14.16 -22.41 6.36
C ALA A 51 -15.30 -21.56 5.74
N THR A 52 -15.96 -20.72 6.52
CA THR A 52 -16.99 -19.78 6.09
C THR A 52 -16.42 -18.51 5.46
N ALA A 53 -15.16 -18.19 5.72
CA ALA A 53 -14.40 -17.10 5.05
C ALA A 53 -14.08 -17.44 3.58
N ALA A 54 -14.76 -18.40 2.98
CA ALA A 54 -14.61 -18.76 1.57
C ALA A 54 -15.01 -17.59 0.67
N GLY A 55 -14.05 -16.98 0.04
CA GLY A 55 -14.20 -15.85 -0.89
C GLY A 55 -13.01 -15.77 -1.83
N VAL A 56 -13.08 -14.87 -2.78
CA VAL A 56 -11.98 -14.58 -3.69
C VAL A 56 -11.41 -13.23 -3.30
N GLY A 57 -10.08 -13.15 -3.26
CA GLY A 57 -9.37 -11.93 -2.95
C GLY A 57 -9.48 -11.51 -1.48
N HIS A 58 -9.20 -10.25 -1.21
CA HIS A 58 -9.19 -9.67 0.13
C HIS A 58 -10.61 -9.53 0.73
N TRP A 59 -11.65 -9.51 -0.09
CA TRP A 59 -13.04 -9.45 0.37
C TRP A 59 -13.50 -10.69 1.17
N ARG A 60 -12.69 -11.74 1.23
CA ARG A 60 -12.94 -12.86 2.16
C ARG A 60 -12.89 -12.45 3.64
N PHE A 61 -12.26 -11.32 3.94
CA PHE A 61 -12.13 -10.75 5.28
C PHE A 61 -13.17 -9.67 5.58
N ASP A 62 -14.33 -9.71 4.91
CA ASP A 62 -15.36 -8.67 5.03
C ASP A 62 -15.90 -8.48 6.45
N ALA A 63 -15.71 -9.44 7.37
CA ALA A 63 -16.05 -9.25 8.79
C ALA A 63 -15.30 -8.06 9.45
N LEU A 64 -14.12 -7.71 8.95
CA LEU A 64 -13.33 -6.53 9.34
C LEU A 64 -13.13 -5.55 8.18
N LEU A 65 -14.12 -5.44 7.29
CA LEU A 65 -14.20 -4.39 6.27
C LEU A 65 -15.53 -3.64 6.42
N PRO A 66 -15.62 -2.38 5.96
CA PRO A 66 -16.85 -1.59 6.13
C PRO A 66 -18.07 -2.17 5.42
N PHE A 67 -17.85 -2.90 4.32
CA PHE A 67 -18.89 -3.40 3.44
C PHE A 67 -18.79 -4.92 3.24
N PRO A 68 -19.93 -5.62 3.11
CA PRO A 68 -19.92 -7.03 2.81
C PRO A 68 -19.43 -7.29 1.36
N ARG A 69 -18.79 -8.44 1.15
CA ARG A 69 -18.30 -8.89 -0.18
C ARG A 69 -19.38 -8.90 -1.27
N THR A 70 -20.64 -8.99 -0.89
CA THR A 70 -21.77 -8.94 -1.85
C THR A 70 -21.99 -7.56 -2.46
N ALA A 71 -21.45 -6.51 -1.84
CA ALA A 71 -21.51 -5.13 -2.32
C ALA A 71 -20.25 -4.72 -3.09
N ALA A 72 -19.21 -5.55 -3.09
CA ALA A 72 -17.88 -5.21 -3.57
C ALA A 72 -17.80 -4.90 -5.06
N ILE A 73 -17.16 -3.79 -5.39
CA ILE A 73 -16.67 -3.48 -6.75
C ILE A 73 -15.27 -4.10 -6.85
N THR A 74 -15.19 -5.35 -7.25
CA THR A 74 -13.98 -6.17 -7.17
C THR A 74 -13.60 -6.77 -8.52
N ALA A 75 -12.31 -6.99 -8.72
CA ALA A 75 -11.73 -7.81 -9.78
C ALA A 75 -10.96 -9.01 -9.19
N ALA A 76 -11.30 -9.41 -7.96
CA ALA A 76 -10.66 -10.47 -7.17
C ALA A 76 -9.22 -10.12 -6.74
N GLU A 77 -8.96 -8.86 -6.43
CA GLU A 77 -7.72 -8.38 -5.83
C GLU A 77 -7.50 -9.02 -4.46
N GLY A 78 -6.23 -9.20 -4.09
CA GLY A 78 -5.83 -9.98 -2.93
C GLY A 78 -5.76 -11.50 -3.23
N SER A 79 -5.63 -12.31 -2.19
CA SER A 79 -5.24 -13.73 -2.28
C SER A 79 -3.99 -13.90 -3.16
N THR A 80 -3.08 -12.97 -3.01
CA THR A 80 -1.82 -12.93 -3.77
C THR A 80 -0.86 -14.00 -3.27
N PRO A 81 0.00 -14.54 -4.14
CA PRO A 81 0.93 -15.58 -3.74
C PRO A 81 1.85 -15.16 -2.59
N LEU A 82 2.06 -16.07 -1.66
CA LEU A 82 3.14 -16.02 -0.69
C LEU A 82 4.17 -17.08 -1.13
N VAL A 83 5.28 -16.64 -1.69
CA VAL A 83 6.29 -17.49 -2.34
C VAL A 83 7.46 -17.70 -1.41
N ALA A 84 7.77 -18.96 -1.06
CA ALA A 84 8.98 -19.26 -0.30
C ALA A 84 10.23 -18.92 -1.14
N ALA A 85 11.21 -18.28 -0.51
CA ALA A 85 12.44 -17.79 -1.14
C ALA A 85 13.66 -18.50 -0.54
N ASP A 86 13.85 -19.75 -0.94
CA ASP A 86 14.86 -20.66 -0.36
C ASP A 86 16.29 -20.13 -0.49
N SER A 87 16.64 -19.51 -1.63
CA SER A 87 17.98 -18.96 -1.83
C SER A 87 18.21 -17.76 -0.90
N LEU A 88 17.19 -16.90 -0.70
CA LEU A 88 17.28 -15.77 0.22
C LEU A 88 17.36 -16.23 1.68
N THR A 89 16.65 -17.30 2.04
CA THR A 89 16.75 -17.92 3.37
C THR A 89 18.19 -18.33 3.70
N GLU A 90 18.86 -19.00 2.76
CA GLU A 90 20.26 -19.40 2.91
C GLU A 90 21.21 -18.18 2.96
N GLU A 91 21.00 -17.18 2.10
CA GLU A 91 21.86 -15.99 2.01
C GLU A 91 21.72 -15.09 3.24
N LEU A 92 20.50 -14.87 3.73
CA LEU A 92 20.25 -14.04 4.92
C LEU A 92 20.54 -14.78 6.24
N GLY A 93 20.58 -16.11 6.21
CA GLY A 93 20.87 -16.92 7.39
C GLY A 93 19.75 -16.88 8.43
N VAL A 94 18.51 -16.82 8.00
CA VAL A 94 17.28 -16.78 8.82
C VAL A 94 16.52 -18.10 8.75
N GLY A 95 15.42 -18.23 9.50
CA GLY A 95 14.59 -19.44 9.50
C GLY A 95 13.89 -19.66 8.16
N GLU A 96 13.12 -18.69 7.71
CA GLU A 96 12.39 -18.74 6.46
C GLU A 96 12.23 -17.34 5.86
N VAL A 97 12.31 -17.22 4.54
CA VAL A 97 11.99 -16.00 3.80
C VAL A 97 10.84 -16.25 2.85
N TYR A 98 9.87 -15.37 2.86
CA TYR A 98 8.74 -15.37 1.94
C TYR A 98 8.63 -14.06 1.18
N ILE A 99 8.14 -14.12 -0.05
CA ILE A 99 7.79 -12.95 -0.86
C ILE A 99 6.27 -12.89 -1.00
N LYS A 100 5.63 -11.86 -0.46
CA LYS A 100 4.22 -11.55 -0.70
C LYS A 100 4.12 -10.79 -2.02
N ASP A 101 3.66 -11.49 -3.08
CA ASP A 101 3.70 -10.97 -4.46
C ASP A 101 2.43 -10.20 -4.84
N GLU A 102 2.31 -8.95 -4.41
CA GLU A 102 1.23 -8.03 -4.78
C GLU A 102 1.26 -7.62 -6.26
N GLY A 103 2.32 -7.95 -6.97
CA GLY A 103 2.41 -7.83 -8.43
C GLY A 103 1.43 -8.72 -9.19
N ARG A 104 0.74 -9.63 -8.52
CA ARG A 104 -0.30 -10.53 -9.08
C ARG A 104 -1.72 -10.01 -8.93
N ASN A 105 -1.91 -8.86 -8.31
CA ASN A 105 -3.19 -8.18 -8.33
C ASN A 105 -3.66 -7.83 -9.76
N PRO A 106 -4.94 -7.57 -9.99
CA PRO A 106 -5.52 -7.34 -11.33
C PRO A 106 -4.82 -6.27 -12.17
N THR A 107 -4.38 -5.17 -11.56
CA THR A 107 -3.59 -4.15 -12.27
C THR A 107 -2.09 -4.23 -11.97
N GLY A 108 -1.66 -5.31 -11.29
CA GLY A 108 -0.26 -5.58 -10.97
C GLY A 108 0.30 -4.68 -9.88
N THR A 109 -0.49 -4.32 -8.88
CA THR A 109 -0.05 -3.49 -7.75
C THR A 109 -0.91 -3.72 -6.49
N VAL A 110 -0.30 -3.53 -5.33
CA VAL A 110 -0.95 -3.58 -4.02
C VAL A 110 -2.12 -2.58 -3.89
N TYR A 111 -2.09 -1.47 -4.62
CA TYR A 111 -3.12 -0.43 -4.57
C TYR A 111 -4.51 -0.88 -5.02
N ASP A 112 -4.62 -2.01 -5.71
CA ASP A 112 -5.91 -2.59 -6.09
C ASP A 112 -6.80 -2.88 -4.88
N ARG A 113 -6.22 -3.27 -3.75
CA ARG A 113 -6.93 -3.51 -2.49
C ARG A 113 -7.68 -2.28 -2.00
N GLY A 114 -6.96 -1.15 -1.90
CA GLY A 114 -7.53 0.10 -1.43
C GLY A 114 -8.50 0.74 -2.45
N MET A 115 -8.19 0.65 -3.75
CA MET A 115 -9.06 1.21 -4.78
C MET A 115 -10.38 0.45 -4.92
N SER A 116 -10.37 -0.87 -4.77
CA SER A 116 -11.59 -1.67 -4.71
C SER A 116 -12.51 -1.19 -3.58
N LEU A 117 -11.95 -0.99 -2.39
CA LEU A 117 -12.71 -0.56 -1.22
C LEU A 117 -13.23 0.88 -1.38
N ALA A 118 -12.38 1.82 -1.84
CA ALA A 118 -12.75 3.21 -2.06
C ALA A 118 -13.87 3.35 -3.12
N VAL A 119 -13.76 2.63 -4.23
CA VAL A 119 -14.79 2.65 -5.28
C VAL A 119 -16.07 1.93 -4.82
N THR A 120 -15.96 0.92 -3.96
CA THR A 120 -17.14 0.30 -3.33
C THR A 120 -17.87 1.30 -2.43
N ALA A 121 -17.15 2.09 -1.64
CA ALA A 121 -17.77 3.15 -0.84
C ALA A 121 -18.49 4.18 -1.73
N ILE A 122 -17.86 4.61 -2.83
CA ILE A 122 -18.49 5.51 -3.82
C ILE A 122 -19.76 4.91 -4.38
N ALA A 123 -19.76 3.63 -4.75
CA ALA A 123 -20.97 2.93 -5.26
C ALA A 123 -22.12 2.90 -4.24
N GLY A 124 -21.81 3.08 -2.96
CA GLY A 124 -22.78 3.13 -1.87
C GLY A 124 -23.48 4.47 -1.68
N HIS A 125 -23.02 5.55 -2.30
CA HIS A 125 -23.67 6.85 -2.25
C HIS A 125 -25.02 6.82 -2.99
N ASP A 126 -25.94 7.70 -2.61
CA ASP A 126 -27.26 7.83 -3.25
C ASP A 126 -27.14 8.20 -4.73
N ASP A 127 -26.14 8.99 -5.10
CA ASP A 127 -25.84 9.42 -6.46
C ASP A 127 -24.30 9.35 -6.72
N PRO A 128 -23.77 8.18 -7.07
CA PRO A 128 -22.34 8.03 -7.33
C PRO A 128 -21.83 8.90 -8.50
N GLU A 129 -22.68 9.18 -9.49
CA GLU A 129 -22.30 10.01 -10.64
C GLU A 129 -22.10 11.49 -10.24
N ALA A 130 -22.74 11.95 -9.17
CA ALA A 130 -22.53 13.31 -8.64
C ALA A 130 -21.14 13.53 -8.05
N LEU A 131 -20.41 12.46 -7.74
CA LEU A 131 -19.03 12.51 -7.24
C LEU A 131 -17.98 12.63 -8.36
N GLU A 132 -18.40 12.54 -9.63
CA GLU A 132 -17.48 12.69 -10.77
C GLU A 132 -16.92 14.11 -10.94
N PRO A 133 -15.67 14.21 -11.39
CA PRO A 133 -14.72 13.14 -11.67
C PRO A 133 -14.03 12.65 -10.40
N LEU A 134 -13.55 11.40 -10.42
CA LEU A 134 -12.63 10.92 -9.40
C LEU A 134 -11.20 11.37 -9.77
N ALA A 135 -10.40 11.83 -8.83
CA ALA A 135 -9.07 12.34 -9.16
C ALA A 135 -8.02 12.03 -8.12
N LEU A 136 -6.77 11.85 -8.58
CA LEU A 136 -5.60 11.71 -7.74
C LEU A 136 -4.32 12.13 -8.46
N ALA A 137 -3.29 12.46 -7.70
CA ALA A 137 -1.90 12.43 -8.16
C ALA A 137 -1.33 11.02 -7.95
N SER A 138 -0.41 10.60 -8.81
CA SER A 138 0.17 9.27 -8.73
C SER A 138 1.54 9.20 -9.38
N THR A 139 2.44 8.40 -8.84
CA THR A 139 3.68 7.99 -9.51
C THR A 139 3.46 6.92 -10.58
N GLY A 140 2.21 6.44 -10.74
CA GLY A 140 1.79 5.51 -11.80
C GLY A 140 0.83 4.42 -11.33
N ASN A 141 1.20 3.66 -10.34
CA ASN A 141 0.48 2.45 -9.89
C ASN A 141 -0.92 2.74 -9.35
N SER A 142 -1.05 3.67 -8.39
CA SER A 142 -2.36 4.03 -7.84
C SER A 142 -3.27 4.67 -8.90
N GLY A 143 -2.69 5.44 -9.85
CA GLY A 143 -3.44 6.01 -10.97
C GLY A 143 -3.99 4.95 -11.93
N GLN A 144 -3.23 3.89 -12.23
CA GLN A 144 -3.70 2.77 -13.04
C GLN A 144 -4.83 2.02 -12.32
N SER A 145 -4.66 1.72 -11.04
CA SER A 145 -5.66 1.05 -10.23
C SER A 145 -6.95 1.88 -10.15
N ALA A 146 -6.84 3.19 -9.85
CA ALA A 146 -7.99 4.10 -9.83
C ALA A 146 -8.75 4.11 -11.16
N ALA A 147 -8.05 4.16 -12.30
CA ALA A 147 -8.68 4.11 -13.62
C ALA A 147 -9.45 2.80 -13.84
N ALA A 148 -8.87 1.66 -13.44
CA ALA A 148 -9.49 0.34 -13.59
C ALA A 148 -10.79 0.22 -12.77
N TYR A 149 -10.72 0.57 -11.48
CA TYR A 149 -11.86 0.40 -10.57
C TYR A 149 -12.96 1.46 -10.82
N ALA A 150 -12.59 2.73 -11.09
CA ALA A 150 -13.55 3.75 -11.52
C ALA A 150 -14.26 3.34 -12.81
N GLY A 151 -13.51 2.84 -13.81
CA GLY A 151 -14.05 2.35 -15.06
C GLY A 151 -15.01 1.16 -14.88
N ARG A 152 -14.77 0.29 -13.89
CA ARG A 152 -15.66 -0.82 -13.55
C ARG A 152 -17.02 -0.34 -13.00
N LEU A 153 -17.04 0.81 -12.32
CA LEU A 153 -18.25 1.48 -11.86
C LEU A 153 -18.86 2.39 -12.94
N GLY A 154 -18.17 2.62 -14.05
CA GLY A 154 -18.61 3.50 -15.14
C GLY A 154 -18.32 4.99 -14.90
N LEU A 155 -17.48 5.32 -13.90
CA LEU A 155 -17.13 6.68 -13.53
C LEU A 155 -15.84 7.15 -14.22
N ARG A 156 -15.77 8.47 -14.49
CA ARG A 156 -14.56 9.10 -15.04
C ARG A 156 -13.51 9.31 -13.97
N SER A 157 -12.25 9.04 -14.32
CA SER A 157 -11.12 9.27 -13.42
C SER A 157 -10.04 10.09 -14.10
N TYR A 158 -9.37 10.94 -13.32
CA TYR A 158 -8.19 11.71 -13.71
C TYR A 158 -6.97 11.30 -12.87
N SER A 159 -5.89 10.93 -13.55
CA SER A 159 -4.61 10.66 -12.91
C SER A 159 -3.58 11.71 -13.32
N PHE A 160 -3.14 12.50 -12.37
CA PHE A 160 -2.05 13.46 -12.56
C PHE A 160 -0.72 12.78 -12.26
N VAL A 161 0.15 12.70 -13.25
CA VAL A 161 1.40 11.93 -13.13
C VAL A 161 2.62 12.78 -13.48
N PRO A 162 3.74 12.66 -12.75
CA PRO A 162 4.98 13.30 -13.11
C PRO A 162 5.44 12.89 -14.52
N SER A 163 6.11 13.77 -15.23
CA SER A 163 6.60 13.50 -16.59
C SER A 163 7.55 12.30 -16.65
N ARG A 164 8.28 12.01 -15.58
CA ARG A 164 9.22 10.90 -15.43
C ARG A 164 8.58 9.54 -15.10
N THR A 165 7.29 9.50 -14.77
CA THR A 165 6.56 8.23 -14.57
C THR A 165 6.79 7.27 -15.74
N ALA A 166 6.99 5.97 -15.44
CA ALA A 166 7.28 4.95 -16.45
C ALA A 166 6.22 4.93 -17.57
N PHE A 167 6.68 4.69 -18.80
CA PHE A 167 5.78 4.71 -19.97
C PHE A 167 4.67 3.68 -19.87
N SER A 168 4.97 2.48 -19.36
CA SER A 168 4.00 1.40 -19.14
C SER A 168 2.85 1.84 -18.23
N ASN A 169 3.16 2.46 -17.09
CA ASN A 169 2.16 2.96 -16.14
C ASN A 169 1.28 4.04 -16.79
N LYS A 170 1.90 5.00 -17.51
CA LYS A 170 1.17 6.03 -18.27
C LYS A 170 0.21 5.42 -19.31
N ALA A 171 0.71 4.44 -20.06
CA ALA A 171 -0.09 3.77 -21.08
C ALA A 171 -1.27 2.99 -20.48
N LEU A 172 -1.04 2.29 -19.37
CA LEU A 172 -2.05 1.47 -18.72
C LEU A 172 -3.16 2.27 -18.04
N ILE A 173 -2.90 3.47 -17.53
CA ILE A 173 -3.95 4.40 -17.07
C ILE A 173 -4.97 4.63 -18.20
N ASN A 174 -4.49 4.96 -19.40
CA ASN A 174 -5.37 5.20 -20.55
C ASN A 174 -6.04 3.92 -21.07
N VAL A 175 -5.36 2.76 -21.01
CA VAL A 175 -5.92 1.46 -21.40
C VAL A 175 -7.11 1.09 -20.51
N HIS A 176 -7.07 1.43 -19.23
CA HIS A 176 -8.18 1.24 -18.30
C HIS A 176 -9.28 2.31 -18.39
N GLY A 177 -9.12 3.28 -19.31
CA GLY A 177 -10.13 4.32 -19.55
C GLY A 177 -9.98 5.58 -18.71
N GLY A 178 -8.95 5.67 -17.87
CA GLY A 178 -8.66 6.89 -17.10
C GLY A 178 -8.08 8.01 -17.99
N GLU A 179 -8.39 9.23 -17.66
CA GLU A 179 -7.77 10.40 -18.26
C GLU A 179 -6.47 10.73 -17.54
N MET A 180 -5.34 10.57 -18.23
CA MET A 180 -4.04 10.88 -17.69
C MET A 180 -3.62 12.31 -18.03
N ARG A 181 -3.11 13.04 -17.03
CA ARG A 181 -2.50 14.37 -17.18
C ARG A 181 -1.04 14.32 -16.76
N VAL A 182 -0.14 14.52 -17.71
CA VAL A 182 1.30 14.56 -17.44
C VAL A 182 1.68 15.95 -16.96
N VAL A 183 2.27 16.02 -15.77
CA VAL A 183 2.71 17.26 -15.13
C VAL A 183 4.25 17.32 -15.17
N GLY A 184 4.79 18.49 -15.52
CA GLY A 184 6.24 18.71 -15.41
C GLY A 184 6.67 18.73 -13.94
N GLY A 185 7.83 18.15 -13.64
CA GLY A 185 8.34 18.08 -12.29
C GLY A 185 8.16 16.70 -11.64
N ARG A 186 7.94 16.69 -10.32
CA ARG A 186 7.91 15.50 -9.44
C ARG A 186 6.52 15.25 -8.86
N TYR A 187 6.38 14.28 -7.96
CA TYR A 187 5.10 13.93 -7.35
C TYR A 187 4.39 15.13 -6.68
N PRO A 188 5.04 16.01 -5.87
CA PRO A 188 4.34 17.16 -5.28
C PRO A 188 3.82 18.16 -6.32
N ASP A 189 4.47 18.24 -7.52
CA ASP A 189 3.95 19.08 -8.60
C ASP A 189 2.68 18.49 -9.21
N ALA A 190 2.62 17.16 -9.34
CA ALA A 190 1.42 16.46 -9.79
C ALA A 190 0.28 16.59 -8.76
N ALA A 191 0.59 16.50 -7.46
CA ALA A 191 -0.40 16.67 -6.39
C ALA A 191 -1.04 18.07 -6.43
N ARG A 192 -0.22 19.13 -6.50
CA ARG A 192 -0.73 20.51 -6.66
C ARG A 192 -1.55 20.70 -7.93
N ALA A 193 -1.16 20.03 -9.02
CA ALA A 193 -1.84 20.18 -10.29
C ALA A 193 -3.25 19.58 -10.30
N VAL A 194 -3.59 18.70 -9.37
CA VAL A 194 -4.98 18.21 -9.23
C VAL A 194 -5.90 19.39 -8.94
N ASP A 195 -5.63 20.14 -7.89
CA ASP A 195 -6.44 21.30 -7.49
C ASP A 195 -6.39 22.43 -8.52
N ASP A 196 -5.19 22.72 -9.06
CA ASP A 196 -4.97 23.85 -9.99
C ASP A 196 -5.64 23.64 -11.36
N GLN A 197 -5.78 22.40 -11.83
CA GLN A 197 -6.21 22.11 -13.21
C GLN A 197 -7.61 21.54 -13.34
N LEU A 198 -8.20 20.98 -12.25
CA LEU A 198 -9.61 20.60 -12.26
C LEU A 198 -10.46 21.83 -11.99
N ALA A 199 -11.21 22.24 -12.99
CA ALA A 199 -12.10 23.42 -12.92
C ALA A 199 -13.47 23.12 -12.28
N THR A 200 -13.67 21.92 -11.78
CA THR A 200 -14.90 21.43 -11.15
C THR A 200 -14.57 20.74 -9.84
N ASP A 201 -15.57 20.64 -8.97
CA ASP A 201 -15.47 19.77 -7.81
C ASP A 201 -15.18 18.34 -8.26
N TYR A 202 -14.43 17.58 -7.46
CA TYR A 202 -14.05 16.21 -7.73
C TYR A 202 -13.99 15.40 -6.43
N TYR A 203 -14.17 14.09 -6.53
CA TYR A 203 -13.93 13.19 -5.41
C TYR A 203 -12.45 12.77 -5.40
N SER A 204 -11.77 13.04 -4.30
CA SER A 204 -10.36 12.70 -4.15
C SER A 204 -10.17 11.21 -3.86
N LEU A 205 -9.43 10.53 -4.75
CA LEU A 205 -8.89 9.19 -4.49
C LEU A 205 -7.43 9.27 -4.00
N GLN A 206 -6.99 10.42 -3.50
CA GLN A 206 -5.66 10.58 -2.94
C GLN A 206 -5.53 9.77 -1.64
N GLU A 207 -4.33 9.30 -1.33
CA GLU A 207 -4.03 8.66 -0.04
C GLU A 207 -4.43 9.59 1.11
N PHE A 208 -5.04 9.03 2.13
CA PHE A 208 -5.57 9.72 3.31
C PHE A 208 -6.63 10.81 3.06
N ALA A 209 -6.96 11.14 1.80
CA ALA A 209 -8.13 11.97 1.47
C ALA A 209 -9.43 11.15 1.53
N THR A 210 -9.34 9.85 1.26
CA THR A 210 -10.40 8.88 1.50
C THR A 210 -9.94 7.86 2.53
N PRO A 211 -10.78 7.48 3.51
CA PRO A 211 -10.38 6.54 4.57
C PRO A 211 -10.25 5.09 4.07
N TYR A 212 -10.70 4.81 2.86
CA TYR A 212 -10.86 3.43 2.37
C TYR A 212 -9.62 2.85 1.68
N ARG A 213 -8.63 3.67 1.30
CA ARG A 213 -7.45 3.16 0.60
C ARG A 213 -6.54 2.36 1.52
N HIS A 214 -6.08 2.94 2.62
CA HIS A 214 -5.25 2.25 3.61
C HIS A 214 -6.02 1.15 4.34
N GLU A 215 -7.34 1.30 4.46
CA GLU A 215 -8.24 0.25 4.95
C GLU A 215 -8.17 -1.03 4.09
N GLY A 216 -8.05 -0.90 2.77
CA GLY A 216 -7.80 -2.05 1.91
C GLY A 216 -6.41 -2.67 2.12
N ALA A 217 -5.39 -1.85 2.42
CA ALA A 217 -4.02 -2.31 2.62
C ALA A 217 -3.87 -3.19 3.88
N LYS A 218 -4.68 -3.01 4.93
CA LYS A 218 -4.64 -3.84 6.15
C LYS A 218 -4.85 -5.32 5.87
N THR A 219 -5.57 -5.65 4.79
CA THR A 219 -5.85 -7.03 4.41
C THR A 219 -4.61 -7.83 4.00
N VAL A 220 -3.47 -7.17 3.76
CA VAL A 220 -2.16 -7.85 3.59
C VAL A 220 -1.79 -8.59 4.88
N ALA A 221 -1.95 -7.94 6.05
CA ALA A 221 -1.68 -8.56 7.35
C ALA A 221 -2.58 -9.80 7.58
N PHE A 222 -3.86 -9.70 7.24
CA PHE A 222 -4.80 -10.82 7.36
C PHE A 222 -4.42 -11.99 6.44
N GLU A 223 -3.94 -11.71 5.22
CA GLU A 223 -3.48 -12.75 4.32
C GLU A 223 -2.20 -13.42 4.81
N LEU A 224 -1.24 -12.66 5.34
CA LEU A 224 -0.02 -13.22 5.91
C LEU A 224 -0.33 -14.19 7.03
N TYR A 225 -1.20 -13.81 7.97
CA TYR A 225 -1.65 -14.70 9.03
C TYR A 225 -2.38 -15.94 8.49
N ALA A 226 -3.28 -15.76 7.52
CA ALA A 226 -4.04 -16.88 6.93
C ALA A 226 -3.16 -17.85 6.15
N ASP A 227 -2.15 -17.36 5.44
CA ASP A 227 -1.29 -18.15 4.57
C ASP A 227 -0.20 -18.89 5.37
N LEU A 228 0.36 -18.27 6.42
CA LEU A 228 1.40 -18.86 7.27
C LEU A 228 0.82 -19.68 8.44
N GLY A 229 -0.41 -19.40 8.87
CA GLY A 229 -1.00 -19.96 10.09
C GLY A 229 -0.45 -19.37 11.39
N ALA A 230 0.43 -18.38 11.29
CA ALA A 230 1.00 -17.57 12.35
C ALA A 230 1.41 -16.21 11.75
N LEU A 231 1.78 -15.21 12.56
CA LEU A 231 2.43 -14.01 12.03
C LEU A 231 3.91 -14.28 11.73
N PRO A 232 4.49 -13.61 10.71
CA PRO A 232 5.94 -13.59 10.54
C PRO A 232 6.59 -12.79 11.69
N ASP A 233 7.89 -12.93 11.87
CA ASP A 233 8.63 -12.14 12.84
C ASP A 233 8.92 -10.73 12.31
N VAL A 234 9.23 -10.61 11.02
CA VAL A 234 9.60 -9.33 10.39
C VAL A 234 8.97 -9.18 9.01
N VAL A 235 8.45 -7.98 8.70
CA VAL A 235 7.90 -7.63 7.38
C VAL A 235 8.59 -6.39 6.82
N PHE A 236 9.29 -6.53 5.69
CA PHE A 236 9.91 -5.41 4.97
C PHE A 236 8.94 -4.80 3.95
N VAL A 237 8.64 -3.52 4.10
CA VAL A 237 7.63 -2.80 3.30
C VAL A 237 8.26 -1.63 2.56
N PRO A 238 8.33 -1.66 1.22
CA PRO A 238 8.72 -0.50 0.42
C PRO A 238 7.78 0.66 0.69
N THR A 239 8.34 1.80 1.10
CA THR A 239 7.55 2.89 1.65
C THR A 239 7.69 4.17 0.84
N SER A 240 6.57 4.71 0.36
CA SER A 240 6.48 5.98 -0.36
C SER A 240 5.66 7.01 0.42
N THR A 241 4.34 6.98 0.30
CA THR A 241 3.40 7.92 0.95
C THR A 241 3.10 7.62 2.42
N GLY A 242 3.55 6.48 2.93
CA GLY A 242 3.22 5.97 4.28
C GLY A 242 1.96 5.10 4.35
N GLU A 243 1.13 5.10 3.30
CA GLU A 243 -0.16 4.41 3.25
C GLU A 243 -0.06 2.91 3.57
N LEU A 244 0.94 2.21 3.00
CA LEU A 244 1.10 0.76 3.22
C LEU A 244 1.53 0.43 4.64
N ILE A 245 2.48 1.19 5.21
CA ILE A 245 2.92 1.01 6.60
C ILE A 245 1.73 1.19 7.55
N ALA A 246 1.01 2.31 7.42
CA ALA A 246 -0.15 2.59 8.27
C ALA A 246 -1.23 1.51 8.16
N GLY A 247 -1.61 1.14 6.92
CA GLY A 247 -2.67 0.15 6.71
C GLY A 247 -2.26 -1.25 7.18
N ILE A 248 -1.07 -1.74 6.85
CA ILE A 248 -0.61 -3.07 7.26
C ILE A 248 -0.45 -3.16 8.78
N ALA A 249 0.07 -2.10 9.42
CA ALA A 249 0.18 -2.01 10.87
C ALA A 249 -1.21 -2.11 11.53
N THR A 250 -2.19 -1.35 11.03
CA THR A 250 -3.59 -1.45 11.50
C THR A 250 -4.10 -2.89 11.40
N GLY A 251 -3.81 -3.59 10.29
CA GLY A 251 -4.22 -4.98 10.12
C GLY A 251 -3.60 -5.91 11.18
N PHE A 252 -2.33 -5.74 11.53
CA PHE A 252 -1.71 -6.52 12.60
C PHE A 252 -2.29 -6.21 13.98
N GLU A 253 -2.54 -4.94 14.27
CA GLU A 253 -3.18 -4.51 15.51
C GLU A 253 -4.61 -5.07 15.63
N GLU A 254 -5.38 -5.07 14.55
CA GLU A 254 -6.72 -5.65 14.54
C GLU A 254 -6.72 -7.17 14.78
N LEU A 255 -5.70 -7.91 14.33
CA LEU A 255 -5.53 -9.32 14.65
C LEU A 255 -5.35 -9.56 16.16
N VAL A 256 -4.67 -8.65 16.85
CA VAL A 256 -4.54 -8.68 18.31
C VAL A 256 -5.86 -8.31 18.96
N GLU A 257 -6.54 -7.26 18.51
CA GLU A 257 -7.83 -6.80 19.07
C GLU A 257 -8.93 -7.86 18.98
N VAL A 258 -8.98 -8.62 17.89
CA VAL A 258 -9.95 -9.73 17.76
C VAL A 258 -9.48 -11.02 18.45
N GLY A 259 -8.30 -11.04 19.05
CA GLY A 259 -7.74 -12.19 19.77
C GLY A 259 -7.28 -13.34 18.85
N ALA A 260 -6.96 -13.06 17.60
CA ALA A 260 -6.39 -14.05 16.69
C ALA A 260 -4.92 -14.36 17.01
N VAL A 261 -4.19 -13.36 17.51
CA VAL A 261 -2.77 -13.43 17.92
C VAL A 261 -2.56 -12.63 19.21
N ASP A 262 -1.41 -12.85 19.88
CA ASP A 262 -1.08 -12.16 21.13
C ASP A 262 -0.17 -10.93 20.92
N GLU A 263 0.58 -10.88 19.83
CA GLU A 263 1.60 -9.84 19.54
C GLU A 263 1.67 -9.57 18.02
N THR A 264 2.21 -8.41 17.66
CA THR A 264 2.41 -7.98 16.28
C THR A 264 3.84 -8.26 15.82
N PRO A 265 4.08 -8.43 14.51
CA PRO A 265 5.44 -8.55 13.97
C PRO A 265 6.16 -7.19 13.97
N THR A 266 7.49 -7.23 13.86
CA THR A 266 8.27 -6.04 13.52
C THR A 266 8.00 -5.65 12.06
N ILE A 267 7.59 -4.40 11.82
CA ILE A 267 7.43 -3.85 10.47
C ILE A 267 8.61 -2.93 10.15
N VAL A 268 9.21 -3.10 8.98
CA VAL A 268 10.38 -2.33 8.54
C VAL A 268 10.02 -1.50 7.33
N ALA A 269 10.03 -0.17 7.48
CA ALA A 269 9.85 0.74 6.36
C ALA A 269 11.14 0.85 5.56
N VAL A 270 11.08 0.62 4.24
CA VAL A 270 12.26 0.71 3.37
C VAL A 270 12.08 1.84 2.38
N GLN A 271 13.02 2.80 2.38
CA GLN A 271 13.04 3.96 1.47
C GLN A 271 14.38 4.09 0.75
N PRO A 272 14.42 4.78 -0.41
CA PRO A 272 15.70 5.12 -1.04
C PRO A 272 16.54 6.07 -0.17
N THR A 273 17.84 5.84 -0.07
CA THR A 273 18.80 6.73 0.63
C THR A 273 18.70 8.18 0.14
N SER A 274 18.39 8.36 -1.14
CA SER A 274 18.28 9.68 -1.79
C SER A 274 16.88 10.31 -1.68
N CYS A 275 15.88 9.62 -1.08
CA CYS A 275 14.53 10.12 -0.83
C CYS A 275 13.86 9.31 0.30
N GLY A 276 14.28 9.52 1.55
CA GLY A 276 13.84 8.78 2.73
C GLY A 276 13.26 9.66 3.84
N PRO A 277 12.20 10.48 3.59
CA PRO A 277 11.66 11.40 4.61
C PRO A 277 11.11 10.69 5.85
N ILE A 278 10.43 9.54 5.69
CA ILE A 278 9.88 8.76 6.81
C ILE A 278 11.01 8.13 7.63
N ALA A 279 11.99 7.51 6.98
CA ALA A 279 13.15 6.93 7.66
C ALA A 279 13.93 7.99 8.44
N ALA A 280 14.17 9.16 7.83
CA ALA A 280 14.85 10.26 8.49
C ALA A 280 14.08 10.83 9.68
N ALA A 281 12.75 10.90 9.61
CA ALA A 281 11.91 11.33 10.72
C ALA A 281 11.95 10.32 11.88
N PHE A 282 11.82 9.04 11.55
CA PHE A 282 11.88 7.95 12.52
C PHE A 282 13.21 7.93 13.27
N GLU A 283 14.35 7.96 12.55
CA GLU A 283 15.70 7.99 13.11
C GLU A 283 15.94 9.21 14.03
N ARG A 284 15.41 10.38 13.63
CA ARG A 284 15.55 11.64 14.38
C ARG A 284 14.55 11.78 15.52
N GLY A 285 13.62 10.86 15.69
CA GLY A 285 12.57 10.90 16.71
C GLY A 285 11.51 11.98 16.46
N LEU A 286 11.30 12.40 15.20
CA LEU A 286 10.26 13.35 14.80
C LEU A 286 8.93 12.63 14.61
N ASP A 287 7.83 13.28 14.94
CA ASP A 287 6.48 12.72 14.76
C ASP A 287 5.97 12.88 13.32
N ASP A 288 6.48 13.87 12.59
CA ASP A 288 6.08 14.18 11.23
C ASP A 288 7.33 14.39 10.35
N PRO A 289 7.42 13.75 9.19
CA PRO A 289 8.54 13.91 8.27
C PRO A 289 8.67 15.35 7.74
N GLU A 290 9.90 15.84 7.70
CA GLU A 290 10.21 17.07 6.98
C GLU A 290 10.27 16.79 5.47
N PRO A 291 9.72 17.68 4.61
CA PRO A 291 9.80 17.50 3.16
C PRO A 291 11.25 17.34 2.65
N TRP A 292 11.48 16.32 1.82
CA TRP A 292 12.81 16.01 1.27
C TRP A 292 13.21 16.99 0.17
N ALA A 293 14.23 17.79 0.42
CA ALA A 293 14.56 18.94 -0.44
C ALA A 293 15.11 18.56 -1.83
N HIS A 294 15.93 17.51 -1.90
CA HIS A 294 16.69 17.15 -3.10
C HIS A 294 16.63 15.64 -3.37
N PRO A 295 15.48 15.12 -3.85
CA PRO A 295 15.37 13.71 -4.18
C PRO A 295 16.19 13.39 -5.45
N ASP A 296 16.89 12.25 -5.43
CA ASP A 296 17.73 11.79 -6.55
C ASP A 296 17.65 10.27 -6.73
N THR A 297 16.43 9.69 -6.58
CA THR A 297 16.21 8.28 -6.88
C THR A 297 15.70 8.08 -8.30
N ILE A 298 16.08 6.95 -8.91
CA ILE A 298 15.53 6.48 -10.19
C ILE A 298 14.29 5.59 -9.99
N ILE A 299 14.02 5.17 -8.75
CA ILE A 299 12.82 4.40 -8.40
C ILE A 299 11.66 5.38 -8.21
N GLY A 300 11.02 5.74 -9.33
CA GLY A 300 9.99 6.77 -9.35
C GLY A 300 8.79 6.48 -8.44
N GLU A 301 8.50 5.22 -8.19
CA GLU A 301 7.42 4.74 -7.31
C GLU A 301 7.69 5.09 -5.85
N LEU A 302 8.95 5.20 -5.44
CA LEU A 302 9.35 5.57 -4.07
C LEU A 302 9.76 7.04 -3.93
N GLU A 303 9.75 7.83 -5.03
CA GLU A 303 10.11 9.25 -5.00
C GLU A 303 8.94 10.12 -4.50
N VAL A 304 8.65 10.05 -3.23
CA VAL A 304 7.65 10.90 -2.56
C VAL A 304 8.35 11.75 -1.52
N THR A 305 8.50 13.04 -1.83
CA THR A 305 9.28 13.98 -1.00
C THR A 305 8.53 14.55 0.19
N ASP A 306 7.20 14.51 0.14
CA ASP A 306 6.29 15.02 1.16
C ASP A 306 5.14 14.00 1.31
N PRO A 307 5.36 12.95 2.13
CA PRO A 307 4.43 11.83 2.23
C PRO A 307 3.18 12.21 3.03
N ALA A 308 2.00 12.10 2.42
CA ALA A 308 0.73 12.46 3.06
C ALA A 308 0.39 11.60 4.29
N GLY A 309 0.90 10.38 4.36
CA GLY A 309 0.77 9.48 5.51
C GLY A 309 2.07 9.32 6.29
N GLY A 310 2.95 10.32 6.23
CA GLY A 310 4.25 10.23 6.87
C GLY A 310 4.19 10.15 8.38
N ALA A 311 3.35 10.98 9.00
CA ALA A 311 3.13 10.97 10.44
C ALA A 311 2.50 9.64 10.91
N GLU A 312 1.53 9.12 10.16
CA GLU A 312 0.87 7.85 10.44
C GLU A 312 1.85 6.66 10.32
N ALA A 313 2.74 6.70 9.33
CA ALA A 313 3.75 5.67 9.17
C ALA A 313 4.77 5.69 10.32
N VAL A 314 5.26 6.87 10.72
CA VAL A 314 6.18 7.02 11.86
C VAL A 314 5.52 6.56 13.17
N ASP A 315 4.25 6.92 13.39
CA ASP A 315 3.48 6.48 14.55
C ASP A 315 3.28 4.96 14.55
N ALA A 316 2.90 4.38 13.41
CA ALA A 316 2.72 2.93 13.25
C ALA A 316 4.03 2.16 13.54
N LEU A 317 5.17 2.62 13.00
CA LEU A 317 6.47 2.00 13.29
C LEU A 317 6.76 1.99 14.79
N ARG A 318 6.48 3.10 15.50
CA ARG A 318 6.70 3.17 16.95
C ARG A 318 5.78 2.27 17.76
N ARG A 319 4.51 2.15 17.36
CA ARG A 319 3.54 1.30 18.06
C ARG A 319 3.86 -0.18 17.93
N LEU A 320 4.43 -0.60 16.81
CA LEU A 320 4.77 -1.99 16.53
C LEU A 320 6.25 -2.33 16.78
N ASP A 321 6.97 -1.51 17.55
CA ASP A 321 8.43 -1.65 17.74
C ASP A 321 9.15 -1.90 16.41
N GLY A 322 8.69 -1.18 15.36
CA GLY A 322 9.18 -1.28 14.01
C GLY A 322 10.46 -0.49 13.78
N GLU A 323 10.98 -0.59 12.57
CA GLU A 323 12.24 0.03 12.15
C GLU A 323 12.07 0.74 10.80
N ALA A 324 13.06 1.58 10.46
CA ALA A 324 13.13 2.21 9.15
C ALA A 324 14.56 2.13 8.63
N VAL A 325 14.70 1.67 7.38
CA VAL A 325 16.00 1.54 6.71
C VAL A 325 15.99 2.27 5.38
N THR A 326 17.17 2.71 4.93
CA THR A 326 17.33 3.27 3.59
C THR A 326 18.28 2.42 2.77
N VAL A 327 18.00 2.30 1.48
CA VAL A 327 18.77 1.48 0.53
C VAL A 327 19.13 2.29 -0.71
N ASP A 328 20.26 1.98 -1.33
CA ASP A 328 20.63 2.60 -2.59
C ASP A 328 19.83 2.04 -3.76
N ASP A 329 19.61 2.85 -4.79
CA ASP A 329 18.90 2.44 -6.01
C ASP A 329 19.55 1.21 -6.68
N SER A 330 20.89 1.15 -6.68
CA SER A 330 21.64 0.02 -7.23
C SER A 330 21.34 -1.29 -6.50
N ASP A 331 21.17 -1.23 -5.18
CA ASP A 331 20.92 -2.40 -4.35
C ASP A 331 19.47 -2.87 -4.50
N SER A 332 18.53 -1.93 -4.54
CA SER A 332 17.13 -2.24 -4.85
C SER A 332 16.98 -2.93 -6.21
N LEU A 333 17.62 -2.41 -7.27
CA LEU A 333 17.56 -3.01 -8.61
C LEU A 333 18.32 -4.33 -8.69
N GLY A 334 19.47 -4.42 -8.01
CA GLY A 334 20.26 -5.64 -7.88
C GLY A 334 19.47 -6.74 -7.21
N SER A 335 18.80 -6.42 -6.10
CA SER A 335 17.93 -7.32 -5.34
C SER A 335 16.75 -7.81 -6.17
N ALA A 336 16.04 -6.91 -6.86
CA ALA A 336 14.92 -7.29 -7.74
C ALA A 336 15.38 -8.29 -8.82
N THR A 337 16.57 -8.08 -9.41
CA THR A 337 17.10 -9.00 -10.45
C THR A 337 17.60 -10.31 -9.86
N THR A 338 18.16 -10.30 -8.64
CA THR A 338 18.57 -11.53 -7.93
C THR A 338 17.37 -12.39 -7.59
N VAL A 339 16.32 -11.80 -7.01
CA VAL A 339 15.05 -12.47 -6.72
C VAL A 339 14.44 -13.08 -8.00
N ALA A 340 14.39 -12.31 -9.09
CA ALA A 340 13.85 -12.85 -10.36
C ALA A 340 14.64 -14.07 -10.88
N ARG A 341 15.95 -14.12 -10.65
CA ARG A 341 16.82 -15.22 -11.12
C ARG A 341 16.71 -16.48 -10.26
N HIS A 342 16.58 -16.31 -8.96
CA HIS A 342 16.70 -17.40 -7.99
C HIS A 342 15.35 -17.87 -7.46
N GLU A 343 14.38 -16.96 -7.30
CA GLU A 343 13.06 -17.25 -6.72
C GLU A 343 11.92 -17.23 -7.76
N ILE A 344 12.21 -16.85 -9.02
CA ILE A 344 11.21 -16.78 -10.12
C ILE A 344 10.08 -15.79 -9.82
N VAL A 345 10.33 -14.80 -8.99
CA VAL A 345 9.40 -13.70 -8.71
C VAL A 345 9.89 -12.43 -9.40
N GLU A 346 9.09 -11.88 -10.30
CA GLU A 346 9.40 -10.64 -11.01
C GLU A 346 9.03 -9.43 -10.13
N MET A 347 9.93 -9.05 -9.23
CA MET A 347 9.75 -7.85 -8.42
C MET A 347 9.93 -6.58 -9.25
N GLY A 348 9.11 -5.56 -8.98
CA GLY A 348 9.37 -4.21 -9.46
C GLY A 348 10.55 -3.56 -8.71
N PRO A 349 11.05 -2.41 -9.17
CA PRO A 349 12.12 -1.68 -8.50
C PRO A 349 11.81 -1.36 -7.03
N ALA A 350 10.56 -0.98 -6.74
CA ALA A 350 10.08 -0.75 -5.37
C ALA A 350 10.08 -2.04 -4.55
N GLY A 351 9.62 -3.16 -5.11
CA GLY A 351 9.68 -4.47 -4.44
C GLY A 351 11.10 -4.88 -4.12
N GLY A 352 12.05 -4.61 -5.03
CA GLY A 352 13.48 -4.84 -4.82
C GLY A 352 14.05 -4.10 -3.62
N ALA A 353 13.48 -2.95 -3.24
CA ALA A 353 13.89 -2.24 -2.03
C ALA A 353 13.59 -3.05 -0.77
N ALA A 354 12.48 -3.80 -0.69
CA ALA A 354 12.22 -4.68 0.45
C ALA A 354 13.30 -5.74 0.61
N ALA A 355 13.71 -6.37 -0.47
CA ALA A 355 14.80 -7.35 -0.44
C ALA A 355 16.15 -6.70 -0.07
N ALA A 356 16.47 -5.52 -0.63
CA ALA A 356 17.67 -4.77 -0.27
C ALA A 356 17.68 -4.40 1.22
N GLY A 357 16.54 -4.00 1.79
CA GLY A 357 16.40 -3.72 3.21
C GLY A 357 16.69 -4.94 4.10
N ALA A 358 16.30 -6.13 3.67
CA ALA A 358 16.64 -7.36 4.38
C ALA A 358 18.15 -7.68 4.31
N TRP A 359 18.82 -7.39 3.20
CA TRP A 359 20.29 -7.50 3.14
C TRP A 359 21.00 -6.49 4.04
N GLU A 360 20.51 -5.23 4.10
CA GLU A 360 21.04 -4.24 5.05
C GLU A 360 20.94 -4.73 6.51
N TRP A 361 19.82 -5.37 6.87
CA TRP A 361 19.67 -5.97 8.19
C TRP A 361 20.63 -7.13 8.43
N HIS A 362 20.85 -7.97 7.43
CA HIS A 362 21.82 -9.06 7.49
C HIS A 362 23.25 -8.52 7.69
N GLU A 363 23.65 -7.49 6.93
CA GLU A 363 24.98 -6.86 7.05
C GLU A 363 25.18 -6.16 8.41
N ALA A 364 24.09 -5.72 9.03
CA ALA A 364 24.09 -5.11 10.36
C ALA A 364 24.03 -6.14 11.52
N ASP A 365 24.06 -7.46 11.23
CA ASP A 365 23.86 -8.55 12.21
C ASP A 365 22.54 -8.38 13.01
N ALA A 366 21.48 -7.88 12.38
CA ALA A 366 20.20 -7.59 13.04
C ALA A 366 19.29 -8.82 13.18
N PHE A 367 19.49 -9.87 12.38
CA PHE A 367 18.76 -11.13 12.50
C PHE A 367 19.35 -12.04 13.59
N SER A 368 18.50 -12.78 14.30
CA SER A 368 18.89 -13.79 15.29
C SER A 368 19.18 -15.17 14.66
N GLY A 369 18.61 -15.43 13.47
CA GLY A 369 18.89 -16.59 12.64
C GLY A 369 17.74 -17.61 12.56
N ASP A 370 16.63 -17.40 13.23
CA ASP A 370 15.46 -18.28 13.22
C ASP A 370 14.14 -17.59 12.84
N GLU A 371 14.23 -16.33 12.37
CA GLU A 371 13.06 -15.54 11.99
C GLU A 371 12.38 -16.03 10.73
N THR A 372 11.04 -15.86 10.71
CA THR A 372 10.23 -15.87 9.50
C THR A 372 10.14 -14.44 8.96
N VAL A 373 10.75 -14.20 7.82
CA VAL A 373 10.85 -12.87 7.18
C VAL A 373 9.91 -12.80 5.98
N VAL A 374 9.17 -11.71 5.85
CA VAL A 374 8.35 -11.44 4.67
C VAL A 374 8.85 -10.20 3.93
N LEU A 375 9.07 -10.33 2.63
CA LEU A 375 9.39 -9.24 1.71
C LEU A 375 8.15 -8.89 0.90
N LEU A 376 7.67 -7.64 1.00
CA LEU A 376 6.50 -7.20 0.24
C LEU A 376 6.92 -6.77 -1.16
N ASN A 377 6.53 -7.52 -2.19
CA ASN A 377 6.62 -7.04 -3.57
C ASN A 377 5.36 -6.24 -3.92
N THR A 378 5.46 -4.93 -3.95
CA THR A 378 4.33 -4.01 -4.10
C THR A 378 3.78 -3.91 -5.53
N GLU A 379 4.55 -4.36 -6.53
CA GLU A 379 4.18 -4.25 -7.94
C GLU A 379 4.85 -5.31 -8.82
N SER A 380 4.27 -5.57 -9.98
CA SER A 380 4.87 -6.42 -11.01
C SER A 380 6.07 -5.77 -11.67
N GLY A 381 7.20 -6.48 -11.74
CA GLY A 381 8.40 -6.07 -12.49
C GLY A 381 8.16 -5.84 -13.99
N ALA A 382 7.10 -6.43 -14.54
CA ALA A 382 6.69 -6.19 -15.93
C ALA A 382 6.25 -4.74 -16.19
N LYS A 383 6.03 -3.94 -15.16
CA LYS A 383 5.71 -2.51 -15.30
C LYS A 383 6.94 -1.64 -15.56
N SER A 384 8.12 -2.06 -15.12
CA SER A 384 9.37 -1.30 -15.23
C SER A 384 10.54 -2.13 -15.80
N PRO A 385 10.33 -2.95 -16.87
CA PRO A 385 11.35 -3.87 -17.38
C PRO A 385 12.56 -3.12 -17.95
N ASP A 386 12.36 -1.91 -18.47
CA ASP A 386 13.44 -1.10 -19.03
C ASP A 386 14.41 -0.60 -17.96
N VAL A 387 13.92 -0.29 -16.76
CA VAL A 387 14.75 0.13 -15.62
C VAL A 387 15.64 -1.03 -15.16
N LEU A 388 15.04 -2.19 -14.92
CA LEU A 388 15.75 -3.42 -14.52
C LEU A 388 16.77 -3.85 -15.57
N ARG A 389 16.40 -3.81 -16.87
CA ARG A 389 17.32 -4.12 -17.97
C ARG A 389 18.47 -3.15 -18.05
N SER A 390 18.21 -1.84 -17.88
CA SER A 390 19.26 -0.81 -17.92
C SER A 390 20.28 -1.02 -16.81
N HIS A 391 19.85 -1.40 -15.62
CA HIS A 391 20.73 -1.77 -14.51
C HIS A 391 21.66 -2.94 -14.89
N LEU A 392 21.10 -4.03 -15.43
CA LEU A 392 21.88 -5.18 -15.87
C LEU A 392 22.91 -4.81 -16.95
N MET A 393 22.54 -3.98 -17.93
CA MET A 393 23.47 -3.52 -18.97
C MET A 393 24.60 -2.65 -18.42
N GLY A 394 24.33 -1.86 -17.37
CA GLY A 394 25.35 -1.08 -16.65
C GLY A 394 26.36 -1.97 -15.91
N GLN A 395 25.96 -3.17 -15.53
CA GLN A 395 26.85 -4.19 -14.92
C GLN A 395 27.62 -5.03 -15.93
N GLY A 396 27.41 -4.84 -17.23
CA GLY A 396 28.11 -5.56 -18.30
C GLY A 396 27.58 -6.96 -18.58
N ILE A 397 26.31 -7.20 -18.24
CA ILE A 397 25.61 -8.47 -18.47
C ILE A 397 24.67 -8.35 -19.67
#